data_9bf790b051bacfee4b86caf01883fd1d
#
_entry.id   9bf790b051bacfee4b86caf01883fd1d
#
_cell.length_a   1.000
_cell.length_b   1.000
_cell.length_c   1.000
_cell.angle_alpha   90.00
_cell.angle_beta   90.00
_cell.angle_gamma   90.00
#
_symmetry.space_group_name_H-M   'P 1'
#
loop_
_entity.id
_entity.type
_entity.pdbx_description
1 polymer ?
#
loop_
_entity_poly.entity_id
_entity_poly.type
_entity_poly.pdbx_seq_one_letter_code
_entity_poly.pdbx_strand_id
1 'polypeptide(L)'
;MTTLRSRSLFLLLSLSLMLGAAESAWSAASRNIDRGREQAGLIFQILASELALAQGDIGAAAATYLSVARQTQDPGAARRATELAIEARSPQRAQEAAAIWQTAAPNDPEAQSTLDLLNVVLGENEKVIRSLSARRDRAIREQQLDGFYDYLAGLASRAPNKADGLRIFDSVSKPDQEKSNVAYTLAMMHEKAGQHQEMEKILRTLISRDSQHAHAYNALGYHFADRNERLDEAKRLIEQALALAPNDAHIIDSMGWVYFRLGNLELAEKYLRQAQRLQPDAEISTHLAEVLWSRGRKDEAESVFKAAFSADPLNEVLLNTLKRLGISPARVHPR
;
A
#
# COMPACT_ATOMS: atom_id res chain seq x y z
N MET A 1 -41.49 19.52 -79.81
CA MET A 1 -40.09 19.79 -79.32
C MET A 1 -39.91 19.58 -77.82
N THR A 2 -40.61 18.65 -77.20
CA THR A 2 -40.63 18.48 -75.72
C THR A 2 -40.04 17.14 -75.18
N THR A 3 -39.59 16.26 -76.06
CA THR A 3 -39.11 14.89 -75.67
C THR A 3 -37.57 14.76 -75.55
N LEU A 4 -36.78 15.74 -76.04
CA LEU A 4 -35.31 15.65 -75.96
C LEU A 4 -34.72 16.22 -74.65
N ARG A 5 -35.42 17.17 -74.00
CA ARG A 5 -34.94 17.79 -72.74
C ARG A 5 -35.02 16.85 -71.51
N SER A 6 -35.99 15.93 -71.48
CA SER A 6 -36.16 15.03 -70.34
C SER A 6 -35.10 13.89 -70.29
N ARG A 7 -34.61 13.41 -71.45
CA ARG A 7 -33.58 12.37 -71.50
C ARG A 7 -32.19 12.84 -71.08
N SER A 8 -31.83 14.09 -71.37
CA SER A 8 -30.54 14.68 -70.97
C SER A 8 -30.48 14.95 -69.43
N LEU A 9 -31.58 15.31 -68.81
CA LEU A 9 -31.67 15.55 -67.37
C LEU A 9 -31.55 14.23 -66.57
N PHE A 10 -32.17 13.14 -67.06
CA PHE A 10 -32.05 11.80 -66.43
C PHE A 10 -30.65 11.21 -66.56
N LEU A 11 -29.94 11.44 -67.68
CA LEU A 11 -28.55 10.98 -67.87
C LEU A 11 -27.57 11.75 -66.98
N LEU A 12 -27.79 13.06 -66.76
CA LEU A 12 -26.97 13.86 -65.87
C LEU A 12 -27.21 13.52 -64.38
N LEU A 13 -28.43 13.23 -63.97
CA LEU A 13 -28.76 12.76 -62.65
C LEU A 13 -28.19 11.34 -62.35
N SER A 14 -28.24 10.43 -63.31
CA SER A 14 -27.69 9.10 -63.15
C SER A 14 -26.16 9.10 -63.16
N LEU A 15 -25.51 10.00 -63.85
CA LEU A 15 -24.04 10.12 -63.84
C LEU A 15 -23.55 10.75 -62.54
N SER A 16 -24.25 11.74 -61.95
CA SER A 16 -23.92 12.31 -60.65
C SER A 16 -24.17 11.34 -59.50
N LEU A 17 -25.18 10.49 -59.56
CA LEU A 17 -25.39 9.42 -58.57
C LEU A 17 -24.32 8.32 -58.66
N MET A 18 -23.89 7.94 -59.88
CA MET A 18 -22.80 6.98 -60.04
C MET A 18 -21.43 7.53 -59.61
N LEU A 19 -21.14 8.81 -59.86
CA LEU A 19 -19.93 9.45 -59.37
C LEU A 19 -19.92 9.53 -57.84
N GLY A 20 -21.00 9.93 -57.18
CA GLY A 20 -21.14 9.95 -55.75
C GLY A 20 -21.04 8.58 -55.09
N ALA A 21 -21.57 7.53 -55.74
CA ALA A 21 -21.39 6.14 -55.28
C ALA A 21 -19.94 5.64 -55.44
N ALA A 22 -19.28 6.02 -56.53
CA ALA A 22 -17.87 5.68 -56.74
C ALA A 22 -16.92 6.39 -55.75
N GLU A 23 -17.15 7.67 -55.43
CA GLU A 23 -16.40 8.40 -54.45
C GLU A 23 -16.62 7.84 -53.01
N SER A 24 -17.83 7.49 -52.68
CA SER A 24 -18.13 6.86 -51.37
C SER A 24 -17.49 5.44 -51.25
N ALA A 25 -17.53 4.64 -52.32
CA ALA A 25 -16.87 3.36 -52.35
C ALA A 25 -15.36 3.44 -52.30
N TRP A 26 -14.74 4.41 -52.99
CA TRP A 26 -13.32 4.70 -52.92
C TRP A 26 -12.89 5.17 -51.55
N SER A 27 -13.64 6.06 -50.93
CA SER A 27 -13.35 6.53 -49.56
C SER A 27 -13.55 5.45 -48.49
N ALA A 28 -14.47 4.49 -48.70
CA ALA A 28 -14.62 3.32 -47.85
C ALA A 28 -13.46 2.32 -48.02
N ALA A 29 -13.03 2.10 -49.25
CA ALA A 29 -11.88 1.21 -49.56
C ALA A 29 -10.56 1.76 -49.00
N SER A 30 -10.30 3.07 -49.18
CA SER A 30 -9.11 3.71 -48.60
C SER A 30 -9.10 3.65 -47.04
N ARG A 31 -10.24 3.92 -46.39
CA ARG A 31 -10.35 3.76 -44.94
C ARG A 31 -10.07 2.33 -44.46
N ASN A 32 -10.50 1.31 -45.24
CA ASN A 32 -10.22 -0.08 -44.89
C ASN A 32 -8.75 -0.44 -45.09
N ILE A 33 -8.08 0.08 -46.11
CA ILE A 33 -6.63 -0.08 -46.29
C ILE A 33 -5.85 0.57 -45.19
N ASP A 34 -6.21 1.81 -44.78
CA ASP A 34 -5.54 2.54 -43.69
C ASP A 34 -5.72 1.81 -42.36
N ARG A 35 -6.93 1.32 -42.01
CA ARG A 35 -7.16 0.47 -40.85
C ARG A 35 -6.33 -0.80 -40.86
N GLY A 36 -6.21 -1.47 -42.05
CA GLY A 36 -5.38 -2.66 -42.18
C GLY A 36 -3.89 -2.36 -41.91
N ARG A 37 -3.39 -1.20 -42.35
CA ARG A 37 -2.01 -0.76 -42.07
C ARG A 37 -1.80 -0.44 -40.60
N GLU A 38 -2.74 0.25 -39.95
CA GLU A 38 -2.70 0.52 -38.52
C GLU A 38 -2.66 -0.76 -37.69
N GLN A 39 -3.54 -1.71 -37.98
CA GLN A 39 -3.58 -3.03 -37.33
C GLN A 39 -2.26 -3.81 -37.51
N ALA A 40 -1.74 -3.85 -38.76
CA ALA A 40 -0.45 -4.49 -39.00
C ALA A 40 0.70 -3.83 -38.24
N GLY A 41 0.68 -2.49 -38.12
CA GLY A 41 1.64 -1.74 -37.34
C GLY A 41 1.58 -2.08 -35.85
N LEU A 42 0.38 -2.23 -35.28
CA LEU A 42 0.19 -2.62 -33.88
C LEU A 42 0.67 -4.07 -33.63
N ILE A 43 0.33 -4.99 -34.52
CA ILE A 43 0.81 -6.39 -34.44
C ILE A 43 2.34 -6.43 -34.46
N PHE A 44 2.96 -5.65 -35.37
CA PHE A 44 4.41 -5.58 -35.44
C PHE A 44 5.02 -5.03 -34.13
N GLN A 45 4.44 -3.99 -33.54
CA GLN A 45 4.90 -3.44 -32.26
C GLN A 45 4.81 -4.48 -31.14
N ILE A 46 3.71 -5.23 -31.04
CA ILE A 46 3.54 -6.30 -30.04
C ILE A 46 4.61 -7.38 -30.23
N LEU A 47 4.79 -7.87 -31.46
CA LEU A 47 5.80 -8.89 -31.78
C LEU A 47 7.23 -8.40 -31.48
N ALA A 48 7.54 -7.15 -31.79
CA ALA A 48 8.83 -6.55 -31.48
C ALA A 48 9.04 -6.45 -29.95
N SER A 49 7.98 -6.17 -29.19
CA SER A 49 8.01 -6.15 -27.72
C SER A 49 8.27 -7.54 -27.14
N GLU A 50 7.59 -8.58 -27.64
CA GLU A 50 7.81 -9.95 -27.19
C GLU A 50 9.23 -10.45 -27.56
N LEU A 51 9.77 -10.05 -28.70
CA LEU A 51 11.15 -10.35 -29.05
C LEU A 51 12.15 -9.65 -28.12
N ALA A 52 11.91 -8.38 -27.76
CA ALA A 52 12.73 -7.67 -26.79
C ALA A 52 12.71 -8.37 -25.40
N LEU A 53 11.54 -8.86 -24.97
CA LEU A 53 11.41 -9.66 -23.74
C LEU A 53 12.23 -10.95 -23.82
N ALA A 54 12.17 -11.67 -24.94
CA ALA A 54 12.96 -12.88 -25.14
C ALA A 54 14.47 -12.63 -25.12
N GLN A 55 14.90 -11.40 -25.41
CA GLN A 55 16.30 -10.94 -25.34
C GLN A 55 16.67 -10.35 -23.97
N GLY A 56 15.71 -10.26 -23.03
CA GLY A 56 15.91 -9.69 -21.70
C GLY A 56 15.82 -8.16 -21.65
N ASP A 57 15.44 -7.48 -22.75
CA ASP A 57 15.23 -6.04 -22.79
C ASP A 57 13.82 -5.65 -22.37
N ILE A 58 13.57 -5.78 -21.05
CA ILE A 58 12.27 -5.45 -20.44
C ILE A 58 11.93 -3.97 -20.63
N GLY A 59 12.95 -3.10 -20.62
CA GLY A 59 12.77 -1.65 -20.77
C GLY A 59 12.23 -1.24 -22.15
N ALA A 60 12.75 -1.85 -23.22
CA ALA A 60 12.26 -1.64 -24.60
C ALA A 60 10.85 -2.21 -24.76
N ALA A 61 10.59 -3.40 -24.22
CA ALA A 61 9.28 -4.01 -24.24
C ALA A 61 8.22 -3.14 -23.53
N ALA A 62 8.52 -2.63 -22.32
CA ALA A 62 7.65 -1.73 -21.58
C ALA A 62 7.33 -0.44 -22.38
N ALA A 63 8.34 0.15 -23.03
CA ALA A 63 8.14 1.34 -23.83
C ALA A 63 7.26 1.10 -25.05
N THR A 64 7.42 -0.05 -25.70
CA THR A 64 6.63 -0.45 -26.88
C THR A 64 5.17 -0.72 -26.49
N TYR A 65 4.92 -1.50 -25.43
CA TYR A 65 3.56 -1.72 -24.93
C TYR A 65 2.87 -0.43 -24.49
N LEU A 66 3.61 0.50 -23.84
CA LEU A 66 3.08 1.82 -23.50
C LEU A 66 2.70 2.63 -24.77
N SER A 67 3.50 2.55 -25.84
CA SER A 67 3.15 3.16 -27.13
C SER A 67 1.86 2.60 -27.70
N VAL A 68 1.69 1.27 -27.68
CA VAL A 68 0.45 0.58 -28.10
C VAL A 68 -0.73 1.03 -27.23
N ALA A 69 -0.56 1.05 -25.91
CA ALA A 69 -1.60 1.49 -24.97
C ALA A 69 -2.06 2.93 -25.21
N ARG A 70 -1.13 3.85 -25.49
CA ARG A 70 -1.45 5.25 -25.84
C ARG A 70 -2.27 5.35 -27.12
N GLN A 71 -1.93 4.55 -28.14
CA GLN A 71 -2.60 4.58 -29.44
C GLN A 71 -3.98 3.95 -29.41
N THR A 72 -4.12 2.84 -28.69
CA THR A 72 -5.33 2.00 -28.74
C THR A 72 -6.29 2.24 -27.58
N GLN A 73 -5.80 2.79 -26.45
CA GLN A 73 -6.52 2.84 -25.18
C GLN A 73 -7.01 1.45 -24.75
N ASP A 74 -6.29 0.39 -25.16
CA ASP A 74 -6.61 -0.99 -24.81
C ASP A 74 -6.17 -1.28 -23.36
N PRO A 75 -7.07 -1.74 -22.48
CA PRO A 75 -6.73 -2.01 -21.09
C PRO A 75 -5.72 -3.15 -20.93
N GLY A 76 -5.72 -4.15 -21.82
CA GLY A 76 -4.77 -5.25 -21.78
C GLY A 76 -3.36 -4.81 -22.13
N ALA A 77 -3.19 -3.98 -23.17
CA ALA A 77 -1.90 -3.38 -23.52
C ALA A 77 -1.40 -2.45 -22.42
N ALA A 78 -2.28 -1.66 -21.81
CA ALA A 78 -1.94 -0.74 -20.71
C ALA A 78 -1.53 -1.52 -19.44
N ARG A 79 -2.25 -2.57 -19.08
CA ARG A 79 -1.88 -3.48 -17.98
C ARG A 79 -0.51 -4.08 -18.22
N ARG A 80 -0.26 -4.65 -19.41
CA ARG A 80 1.03 -5.27 -19.75
C ARG A 80 2.17 -4.26 -19.71
N ALA A 81 1.95 -3.05 -20.24
CA ALA A 81 2.92 -1.96 -20.14
C ALA A 81 3.24 -1.60 -18.68
N THR A 82 2.23 -1.60 -17.79
CA THR A 82 2.40 -1.33 -16.37
C THR A 82 3.26 -2.39 -15.70
N GLU A 83 2.94 -3.68 -15.90
CA GLU A 83 3.68 -4.81 -15.35
C GLU A 83 5.17 -4.77 -15.75
N LEU A 84 5.43 -4.60 -17.05
CA LEU A 84 6.78 -4.53 -17.60
C LEU A 84 7.55 -3.29 -17.12
N ALA A 85 6.88 -2.15 -16.98
CA ALA A 85 7.52 -0.94 -16.46
C ALA A 85 7.87 -1.06 -14.98
N ILE A 86 7.08 -1.77 -14.17
CA ILE A 86 7.41 -2.10 -12.77
C ILE A 86 8.62 -3.03 -12.73
N GLU A 87 8.64 -4.08 -13.54
CA GLU A 87 9.76 -5.03 -13.64
C GLU A 87 11.05 -4.33 -14.09
N ALA A 88 10.95 -3.41 -15.05
CA ALA A 88 12.06 -2.56 -15.52
C ALA A 88 12.46 -1.47 -14.51
N ARG A 89 11.86 -1.42 -13.32
CA ARG A 89 12.09 -0.40 -12.28
C ARG A 89 11.92 1.04 -12.80
N SER A 90 10.92 1.24 -13.66
CA SER A 90 10.59 2.54 -14.27
C SER A 90 9.23 3.05 -13.75
N PRO A 91 9.15 3.58 -12.51
CA PRO A 91 7.89 3.88 -11.86
C PRO A 91 7.09 4.98 -12.56
N GLN A 92 7.74 5.93 -13.25
CA GLN A 92 7.05 6.97 -14.03
C GLN A 92 6.33 6.38 -15.24
N ARG A 93 6.97 5.44 -15.96
CA ARG A 93 6.32 4.75 -17.09
C ARG A 93 5.18 3.84 -16.59
N ALA A 94 5.40 3.16 -15.46
CA ALA A 94 4.38 2.34 -14.84
C ALA A 94 3.15 3.18 -14.46
N GLN A 95 3.34 4.35 -13.86
CA GLN A 95 2.27 5.27 -13.51
C GLN A 95 1.48 5.72 -14.74
N GLU A 96 2.17 6.09 -15.83
CA GLU A 96 1.52 6.52 -17.06
C GLU A 96 0.68 5.38 -17.67
N ALA A 97 1.25 4.19 -17.76
CA ALA A 97 0.54 3.01 -18.26
C ALA A 97 -0.67 2.65 -17.38
N ALA A 98 -0.50 2.68 -16.05
CA ALA A 98 -1.58 2.42 -15.10
C ALA A 98 -2.71 3.48 -15.18
N ALA A 99 -2.38 4.72 -15.48
CA ALA A 99 -3.39 5.77 -15.70
C ALA A 99 -4.22 5.51 -16.97
N ILE A 100 -3.59 5.03 -18.04
CA ILE A 100 -4.30 4.58 -19.25
C ILE A 100 -5.18 3.38 -18.92
N TRP A 101 -4.64 2.37 -18.22
CA TRP A 101 -5.38 1.18 -17.81
C TRP A 101 -6.62 1.54 -16.99
N GLN A 102 -6.46 2.37 -15.95
CA GLN A 102 -7.58 2.80 -15.10
C GLN A 102 -8.63 3.60 -15.88
N THR A 103 -8.22 4.42 -16.86
CA THR A 103 -9.14 5.17 -17.74
C THR A 103 -9.90 4.25 -18.68
N ALA A 104 -9.23 3.26 -19.24
CA ALA A 104 -9.83 2.28 -20.17
C ALA A 104 -10.71 1.24 -19.46
N ALA A 105 -10.42 0.94 -18.19
CA ALA A 105 -11.16 0.00 -17.36
C ALA A 105 -11.49 0.62 -15.98
N PRO A 106 -12.42 1.60 -15.89
CA PRO A 106 -12.65 2.39 -14.68
C PRO A 106 -13.22 1.59 -13.50
N ASN A 107 -13.77 0.40 -13.76
CA ASN A 107 -14.31 -0.50 -12.74
C ASN A 107 -13.33 -1.64 -12.37
N ASP A 108 -12.13 -1.66 -12.92
CA ASP A 108 -11.11 -2.64 -12.59
C ASP A 108 -10.43 -2.24 -11.25
N PRO A 109 -10.60 -3.04 -10.17
CA PRO A 109 -10.04 -2.72 -8.87
C PRO A 109 -8.50 -2.84 -8.87
N GLU A 110 -7.92 -3.68 -9.73
CA GLU A 110 -6.47 -3.84 -9.85
C GLU A 110 -5.84 -2.61 -10.51
N ALA A 111 -6.45 -2.08 -11.59
CA ALA A 111 -6.01 -0.85 -12.23
C ALA A 111 -5.97 0.32 -11.25
N GLN A 112 -7.06 0.49 -10.48
CA GLN A 112 -7.17 1.54 -9.50
C GLN A 112 -6.13 1.41 -8.38
N SER A 113 -6.00 0.22 -7.79
CA SER A 113 -5.06 0.00 -6.68
C SER A 113 -3.60 0.12 -7.11
N THR A 114 -3.28 -0.32 -8.33
CA THR A 114 -1.95 -0.18 -8.91
C THR A 114 -1.58 1.28 -9.15
N LEU A 115 -2.51 2.07 -9.71
CA LEU A 115 -2.29 3.51 -9.91
C LEU A 115 -2.14 4.26 -8.58
N ASP A 116 -2.98 3.95 -7.57
CA ASP A 116 -2.88 4.55 -6.25
C ASP A 116 -1.51 4.25 -5.61
N LEU A 117 -1.04 2.99 -5.70
CA LEU A 117 0.28 2.60 -5.18
C LEU A 117 1.42 3.33 -5.89
N LEU A 118 1.39 3.40 -7.22
CA LEU A 118 2.41 4.10 -8.01
C LEU A 118 2.43 5.61 -7.69
N ASN A 119 1.27 6.23 -7.51
CA ASN A 119 1.17 7.61 -7.08
C ASN A 119 1.76 7.82 -5.67
N VAL A 120 1.53 6.90 -4.73
CA VAL A 120 2.16 6.94 -3.39
C VAL A 120 3.67 6.84 -3.48
N VAL A 121 4.19 5.86 -4.22
CA VAL A 121 5.64 5.63 -4.38
C VAL A 121 6.34 6.82 -5.05
N LEU A 122 5.65 7.52 -5.95
CA LEU A 122 6.16 8.71 -6.63
C LEU A 122 5.96 10.02 -5.84
N GLY A 123 5.32 9.96 -4.66
CA GLY A 123 5.07 11.13 -3.83
C GLY A 123 3.96 12.06 -4.36
N GLU A 124 3.10 11.55 -5.26
CA GLU A 124 1.98 12.30 -5.85
C GLU A 124 0.79 12.39 -4.88
N ASN A 125 1.06 12.83 -3.65
CA ASN A 125 0.14 12.76 -2.51
C ASN A 125 -1.23 13.38 -2.81
N GLU A 126 -1.28 14.51 -3.52
CA GLU A 126 -2.55 15.18 -3.86
C GLU A 126 -3.43 14.35 -4.80
N LYS A 127 -2.82 13.59 -5.73
CA LYS A 127 -3.58 12.68 -6.60
C LYS A 127 -4.17 11.53 -5.78
N VAL A 128 -3.36 10.98 -4.88
CA VAL A 128 -3.78 9.89 -3.97
C VAL A 128 -4.93 10.35 -3.07
N ILE A 129 -4.79 11.51 -2.41
CA ILE A 129 -5.83 12.05 -1.51
C ILE A 129 -7.15 12.26 -2.26
N ARG A 130 -7.13 12.85 -3.47
CA ARG A 130 -8.36 13.02 -4.26
C ARG A 130 -9.01 11.70 -4.65
N SER A 131 -8.21 10.74 -5.15
CA SER A 131 -8.69 9.40 -5.54
C SER A 131 -9.34 8.68 -4.35
N LEU A 132 -8.63 8.64 -3.22
CA LEU A 132 -9.09 7.92 -2.04
C LEU A 132 -10.27 8.61 -1.33
N SER A 133 -10.35 9.94 -1.35
CA SER A 133 -11.53 10.65 -0.83
C SER A 133 -12.80 10.28 -1.60
N ALA A 134 -12.72 10.19 -2.93
CA ALA A 134 -13.86 9.74 -3.75
C ALA A 134 -14.22 8.26 -3.50
N ARG A 135 -13.21 7.40 -3.25
CA ARG A 135 -13.43 5.99 -2.88
C ARG A 135 -14.03 5.83 -1.49
N ARG A 136 -13.62 6.66 -0.51
CA ARG A 136 -14.21 6.68 0.82
C ARG A 136 -15.74 6.96 0.73
N ASP A 137 -16.14 7.93 -0.04
CA ASP A 137 -17.56 8.26 -0.22
C ASP A 137 -18.36 7.11 -0.89
N ARG A 138 -17.71 6.32 -1.75
CA ARG A 138 -18.28 5.08 -2.29
C ARG A 138 -18.40 4.01 -1.22
N ALA A 139 -17.32 3.78 -0.44
CA ALA A 139 -17.28 2.79 0.63
C ALA A 139 -18.36 3.03 1.71
N ILE A 140 -18.71 4.30 1.97
CA ILE A 140 -19.84 4.64 2.85
C ILE A 140 -21.16 4.13 2.27
N ARG A 141 -21.42 4.39 0.99
CA ARG A 141 -22.66 3.93 0.33
C ARG A 141 -22.76 2.41 0.26
N GLU A 142 -21.62 1.73 0.14
CA GLU A 142 -21.51 0.27 0.05
C GLU A 142 -21.37 -0.43 1.40
N GLN A 143 -21.37 0.33 2.50
CA GLN A 143 -21.18 -0.18 3.88
C GLN A 143 -19.85 -0.96 4.06
N GLN A 144 -18.80 -0.52 3.37
CA GLN A 144 -17.46 -1.14 3.37
C GLN A 144 -16.38 -0.21 3.95
N LEU A 145 -16.77 0.69 4.83
CA LEU A 145 -15.88 1.74 5.31
C LEU A 145 -14.69 1.19 6.11
N ASP A 146 -14.85 0.13 6.90
CA ASP A 146 -13.77 -0.46 7.68
C ASP A 146 -12.70 -1.07 6.76
N GLY A 147 -13.10 -1.89 5.77
CA GLY A 147 -12.17 -2.42 4.77
C GLY A 147 -11.48 -1.34 3.95
N PHE A 148 -12.15 -0.21 3.72
CA PHE A 148 -11.53 0.95 3.08
C PHE A 148 -10.41 1.54 3.95
N TYR A 149 -10.61 1.68 5.26
CA TYR A 149 -9.57 2.20 6.16
C TYR A 149 -8.40 1.25 6.33
N ASP A 150 -8.61 -0.07 6.32
CA ASP A 150 -7.54 -1.06 6.28
C ASP A 150 -6.69 -0.92 5.01
N TYR A 151 -7.34 -0.78 3.86
CA TYR A 151 -6.66 -0.51 2.59
C TYR A 151 -5.88 0.82 2.63
N LEU A 152 -6.50 1.91 3.10
CA LEU A 152 -5.87 3.22 3.21
C LEU A 152 -4.63 3.17 4.11
N ALA A 153 -4.71 2.51 5.25
CA ALA A 153 -3.60 2.35 6.19
C ALA A 153 -2.44 1.56 5.55
N GLY A 154 -2.76 0.44 4.89
CA GLY A 154 -1.78 -0.37 4.16
C GLY A 154 -1.11 0.38 3.02
N LEU A 155 -1.85 1.20 2.27
CA LEU A 155 -1.32 2.01 1.19
C LEU A 155 -0.43 3.14 1.72
N ALA A 156 -0.89 3.88 2.72
CA ALA A 156 -0.16 5.00 3.34
C ALA A 156 1.16 4.53 3.97
N SER A 157 1.21 3.30 4.51
CA SER A 157 2.44 2.73 5.08
C SER A 157 3.54 2.45 4.03
N ARG A 158 3.20 2.45 2.74
CA ARG A 158 4.12 2.26 1.62
C ARG A 158 4.70 3.56 1.06
N ALA A 159 4.32 4.70 1.62
CA ALA A 159 4.89 5.98 1.23
C ALA A 159 6.41 6.01 1.46
N PRO A 160 7.18 6.71 0.60
CA PRO A 160 8.64 6.77 0.70
C PRO A 160 9.13 7.31 2.04
N ASN A 161 8.35 8.15 2.68
CA ASN A 161 8.60 8.62 4.04
C ASN A 161 7.32 8.59 4.88
N LYS A 162 7.49 8.47 6.19
CA LYS A 162 6.40 8.34 7.16
C LYS A 162 5.49 9.59 7.21
N ALA A 163 6.03 10.78 6.91
CA ALA A 163 5.27 12.03 6.91
C ALA A 163 4.27 12.09 5.74
N ASP A 164 4.64 11.61 4.56
CA ASP A 164 3.72 11.53 3.42
C ASP A 164 2.60 10.53 3.67
N GLY A 165 2.92 9.37 4.24
CA GLY A 165 1.92 8.37 4.64
C GLY A 165 0.93 8.93 5.65
N LEU A 166 1.43 9.60 6.69
CA LEU A 166 0.60 10.28 7.67
C LEU A 166 -0.29 11.35 7.01
N ARG A 167 0.27 12.20 6.14
CA ARG A 167 -0.48 13.25 5.43
C ARG A 167 -1.63 12.67 4.60
N ILE A 168 -1.37 11.58 3.87
CA ILE A 168 -2.40 10.90 3.06
C ILE A 168 -3.52 10.38 3.98
N PHE A 169 -3.16 9.64 5.03
CA PHE A 169 -4.14 9.05 5.94
C PHE A 169 -4.95 10.12 6.67
N ASP A 170 -4.29 11.12 7.27
CA ASP A 170 -4.93 12.22 8.00
C ASP A 170 -5.92 12.98 7.10
N SER A 171 -5.50 13.35 5.88
CA SER A 171 -6.35 14.11 4.95
C SER A 171 -7.61 13.34 4.53
N VAL A 172 -7.47 12.05 4.22
CA VAL A 172 -8.60 11.22 3.76
C VAL A 172 -9.51 10.82 4.92
N SER A 173 -8.94 10.56 6.10
CA SER A 173 -9.69 10.12 7.29
C SER A 173 -10.37 11.25 8.05
N LYS A 174 -10.06 12.51 7.75
CA LYS A 174 -10.52 13.69 8.50
C LYS A 174 -12.00 13.70 8.87
N PRO A 175 -12.95 13.31 7.98
CA PRO A 175 -14.37 13.26 8.34
C PRO A 175 -14.78 12.14 9.31
N ASP A 176 -13.91 11.13 9.53
CA ASP A 176 -14.21 9.94 10.33
C ASP A 176 -13.26 9.74 11.54
N GLN A 177 -12.45 10.71 11.88
CA GLN A 177 -11.48 10.63 12.99
C GLN A 177 -12.13 10.43 14.36
N GLU A 178 -13.44 10.55 14.45
CA GLU A 178 -14.20 10.18 15.66
C GLU A 178 -14.43 8.67 15.79
N LYS A 179 -14.28 7.87 14.74
CA LYS A 179 -14.38 6.42 14.81
C LYS A 179 -13.15 5.84 15.50
N SER A 180 -13.34 4.91 16.44
CA SER A 180 -12.28 4.39 17.30
C SER A 180 -11.14 3.75 16.50
N ASN A 181 -11.44 2.94 15.49
CA ASN A 181 -10.45 2.30 14.62
C ASN A 181 -9.64 3.33 13.79
N VAL A 182 -10.29 4.38 13.30
CA VAL A 182 -9.64 5.44 12.51
C VAL A 182 -8.73 6.29 13.40
N ALA A 183 -9.23 6.71 14.57
CA ALA A 183 -8.44 7.47 15.56
C ALA A 183 -7.20 6.67 16.02
N TYR A 184 -7.37 5.39 16.32
CA TYR A 184 -6.26 4.51 16.70
C TYR A 184 -5.20 4.42 15.59
N THR A 185 -5.62 4.15 14.36
CA THR A 185 -4.70 4.06 13.22
C THR A 185 -3.97 5.38 12.98
N LEU A 186 -4.67 6.52 13.06
CA LEU A 186 -4.07 7.84 12.94
C LEU A 186 -3.02 8.08 14.03
N ALA A 187 -3.31 7.72 15.28
CA ALA A 187 -2.36 7.81 16.37
C ALA A 187 -1.09 6.99 16.11
N MET A 188 -1.23 5.75 15.61
CA MET A 188 -0.09 4.90 15.25
C MET A 188 0.72 5.48 14.08
N MET A 189 0.10 6.18 13.15
CA MET A 189 0.82 6.86 12.08
C MET A 189 1.59 8.09 12.59
N HIS A 190 1.03 8.85 13.55
CA HIS A 190 1.75 9.90 14.22
C HIS A 190 2.97 9.36 14.99
N GLU A 191 2.82 8.22 15.69
CA GLU A 191 3.93 7.53 16.37
C GLU A 191 5.06 7.19 15.40
N LYS A 192 4.73 6.53 14.29
CA LYS A 192 5.71 6.19 13.24
C LYS A 192 6.39 7.40 12.60
N ALA A 193 5.69 8.54 12.57
CA ALA A 193 6.24 9.81 12.07
C ALA A 193 7.01 10.61 13.13
N GLY A 194 7.16 10.08 14.37
CA GLY A 194 7.84 10.74 15.47
C GLY A 194 7.06 11.90 16.09
N GLN A 195 5.77 12.02 15.80
CA GLN A 195 4.89 13.08 16.31
C GLN A 195 4.20 12.62 17.60
N HIS A 196 4.99 12.32 18.63
CA HIS A 196 4.55 11.68 19.86
C HIS A 196 3.50 12.47 20.66
N GLN A 197 3.55 13.80 20.62
CA GLN A 197 2.58 14.64 21.31
C GLN A 197 1.18 14.54 20.69
N GLU A 198 1.08 14.54 19.36
CA GLU A 198 -0.20 14.36 18.68
C GLU A 198 -0.74 12.93 18.85
N MET A 199 0.13 11.93 18.80
CA MET A 199 -0.22 10.54 19.13
C MET A 199 -0.84 10.42 20.52
N GLU A 200 -0.16 10.96 21.55
CA GLU A 200 -0.65 10.95 22.94
C GLU A 200 -2.01 11.64 23.06
N LYS A 201 -2.17 12.81 22.45
CA LYS A 201 -3.41 13.59 22.46
C LYS A 201 -4.58 12.80 21.83
N ILE A 202 -4.34 12.18 20.68
CA ILE A 202 -5.35 11.36 19.99
C ILE A 202 -5.73 10.15 20.83
N LEU A 203 -4.75 9.40 21.39
CA LEU A 203 -5.03 8.23 22.21
C LEU A 203 -5.78 8.59 23.50
N ARG A 204 -5.43 9.69 24.17
CA ARG A 204 -6.16 10.15 25.35
C ARG A 204 -7.60 10.53 25.01
N THR A 205 -7.82 11.20 23.87
CA THR A 205 -9.15 11.54 23.39
C THR A 205 -9.93 10.26 23.08
N LEU A 206 -9.31 9.28 22.41
CA LEU A 206 -9.92 7.99 22.11
C LEU A 206 -10.32 7.26 23.40
N ILE A 207 -9.43 7.11 24.36
CA ILE A 207 -9.68 6.47 25.66
C ILE A 207 -10.82 7.14 26.41
N SER A 208 -10.90 8.48 26.40
CA SER A 208 -11.97 9.22 27.08
C SER A 208 -13.35 8.97 26.46
N ARG A 209 -13.41 8.70 25.17
CA ARG A 209 -14.64 8.46 24.40
C ARG A 209 -15.01 6.97 24.34
N ASP A 210 -14.00 6.12 24.25
CA ASP A 210 -14.14 4.67 24.15
C ASP A 210 -13.25 4.00 25.22
N SER A 211 -13.78 3.92 26.43
CA SER A 211 -13.08 3.32 27.58
C SER A 211 -12.89 1.81 27.49
N GLN A 212 -13.43 1.16 26.46
CA GLN A 212 -13.26 -0.27 26.22
C GLN A 212 -12.17 -0.57 25.17
N HIS A 213 -11.49 0.44 24.64
CA HIS A 213 -10.48 0.27 23.61
C HIS A 213 -9.12 -0.17 24.19
N ALA A 214 -8.96 -1.47 24.43
CA ALA A 214 -7.77 -2.05 25.05
C ALA A 214 -6.45 -1.63 24.37
N HIS A 215 -6.40 -1.67 23.03
CA HIS A 215 -5.20 -1.31 22.28
C HIS A 215 -4.80 0.17 22.41
N ALA A 216 -5.75 1.10 22.65
CA ALA A 216 -5.41 2.51 22.88
C ALA A 216 -4.70 2.71 24.21
N TYR A 217 -5.17 2.04 25.27
CA TYR A 217 -4.49 2.00 26.56
C TYR A 217 -3.10 1.38 26.43
N ASN A 218 -3.01 0.24 25.74
CA ASN A 218 -1.73 -0.44 25.54
C ASN A 218 -0.72 0.42 24.77
N ALA A 219 -1.13 1.00 23.63
CA ALA A 219 -0.25 1.82 22.82
C ALA A 219 0.31 3.03 23.58
N LEU A 220 -0.53 3.71 24.37
CA LEU A 220 -0.09 4.83 25.18
C LEU A 220 0.85 4.39 26.33
N GLY A 221 0.52 3.28 26.98
CA GLY A 221 1.35 2.71 28.05
C GLY A 221 2.69 2.20 27.55
N TYR A 222 2.69 1.47 26.44
CA TYR A 222 3.92 0.99 25.79
C TYR A 222 4.83 2.13 25.34
N HIS A 223 4.26 3.18 24.73
CA HIS A 223 5.02 4.38 24.34
C HIS A 223 5.80 4.98 25.50
N PHE A 224 5.18 5.13 26.68
CA PHE A 224 5.87 5.64 27.86
C PHE A 224 6.91 4.65 28.40
N ALA A 225 6.60 3.36 28.43
CA ALA A 225 7.52 2.33 28.88
C ALA A 225 8.76 2.24 28.00
N ASP A 226 8.59 2.25 26.68
CA ASP A 226 9.70 2.14 25.73
C ASP A 226 10.66 3.34 25.84
N ARG A 227 10.13 4.53 26.03
CA ARG A 227 10.90 5.76 26.24
C ARG A 227 11.46 5.92 27.67
N ASN A 228 11.14 4.99 28.57
CA ASN A 228 11.48 5.05 29.98
C ASN A 228 10.95 6.33 30.68
N GLU A 229 9.76 6.74 30.27
CA GLU A 229 9.06 7.94 30.78
C GLU A 229 7.77 7.51 31.50
N ARG A 230 7.37 8.25 32.56
CA ARG A 230 6.09 8.07 33.25
C ARG A 230 5.72 6.60 33.53
N LEU A 231 6.68 5.79 34.02
CA LEU A 231 6.55 4.33 34.16
C LEU A 231 5.36 3.89 35.03
N ASP A 232 5.02 4.66 36.08
CA ASP A 232 3.84 4.36 36.90
C ASP A 232 2.53 4.58 36.13
N GLU A 233 2.48 5.59 35.27
CA GLU A 233 1.33 5.79 34.38
C GLU A 233 1.30 4.70 33.28
N ALA A 234 2.43 4.38 32.68
CA ALA A 234 2.57 3.30 31.72
C ALA A 234 2.00 1.99 32.26
N LYS A 235 2.41 1.63 33.48
CA LYS A 235 1.93 0.43 34.15
C LYS A 235 0.41 0.43 34.32
N ARG A 236 -0.18 1.53 34.85
CA ARG A 236 -1.64 1.63 35.02
C ARG A 236 -2.40 1.51 33.70
N LEU A 237 -1.90 2.11 32.64
CA LEU A 237 -2.52 2.03 31.30
C LEU A 237 -2.48 0.60 30.77
N ILE A 238 -1.34 -0.10 30.88
CA ILE A 238 -1.21 -1.48 30.43
C ILE A 238 -2.02 -2.44 31.32
N GLU A 239 -2.11 -2.20 32.62
CA GLU A 239 -3.00 -2.95 33.53
C GLU A 239 -4.47 -2.83 33.10
N GLN A 240 -4.90 -1.63 32.70
CA GLN A 240 -6.24 -1.42 32.18
C GLN A 240 -6.44 -2.15 30.84
N ALA A 241 -5.47 -2.08 29.93
CA ALA A 241 -5.50 -2.84 28.67
C ALA A 241 -5.61 -4.35 28.91
N LEU A 242 -4.82 -4.87 29.85
CA LEU A 242 -4.80 -6.28 30.20
C LEU A 242 -6.12 -6.75 30.85
N ALA A 243 -6.78 -5.89 31.65
CA ALA A 243 -8.10 -6.18 32.20
C ALA A 243 -9.16 -6.29 31.09
N LEU A 244 -9.05 -5.50 30.02
CA LEU A 244 -9.96 -5.51 28.87
C LEU A 244 -9.69 -6.68 27.90
N ALA A 245 -8.41 -7.06 27.72
CA ALA A 245 -7.98 -8.11 26.80
C ALA A 245 -6.91 -9.01 27.44
N PRO A 246 -7.29 -9.91 28.38
CA PRO A 246 -6.34 -10.66 29.21
C PRO A 246 -5.51 -11.72 28.49
N ASN A 247 -5.89 -12.09 27.27
CA ASN A 247 -5.20 -13.08 26.47
C ASN A 247 -4.52 -12.49 25.21
N ASP A 248 -4.44 -11.17 25.11
CA ASP A 248 -3.73 -10.51 24.03
C ASP A 248 -2.21 -10.55 24.26
N ALA A 249 -1.48 -11.22 23.36
CA ALA A 249 -0.04 -11.44 23.51
C ALA A 249 0.75 -10.13 23.53
N HIS A 250 0.36 -9.13 22.73
CA HIS A 250 1.05 -7.84 22.66
C HIS A 250 0.82 -7.00 23.93
N ILE A 251 -0.37 -7.08 24.52
CA ILE A 251 -0.64 -6.40 25.81
C ILE A 251 0.13 -7.09 26.95
N ILE A 252 0.21 -8.41 26.93
CA ILE A 252 1.00 -9.18 27.91
C ILE A 252 2.50 -8.89 27.75
N ASP A 253 3.00 -8.76 26.53
CA ASP A 253 4.35 -8.34 26.21
C ASP A 253 4.64 -6.94 26.78
N SER A 254 3.77 -5.97 26.52
CA SER A 254 3.88 -4.62 27.05
C SER A 254 3.91 -4.59 28.59
N MET A 255 3.16 -5.47 29.26
CA MET A 255 3.24 -5.64 30.70
C MET A 255 4.61 -6.17 31.15
N GLY A 256 5.17 -7.13 30.43
CA GLY A 256 6.54 -7.60 30.63
C GLY A 256 7.56 -6.50 30.44
N TRP A 257 7.39 -5.71 29.37
CA TRP A 257 8.29 -4.59 29.05
C TRP A 257 8.27 -3.50 30.11
N VAL A 258 7.09 -3.07 30.60
CA VAL A 258 7.03 -2.07 31.69
C VAL A 258 7.66 -2.59 32.97
N TYR A 259 7.52 -3.87 33.34
CA TYR A 259 8.22 -4.43 34.48
C TYR A 259 9.74 -4.48 34.28
N PHE A 260 10.21 -4.74 33.07
CA PHE A 260 11.63 -4.63 32.73
C PHE A 260 12.14 -3.21 32.97
N ARG A 261 11.42 -2.20 32.49
CA ARG A 261 11.79 -0.78 32.66
C ARG A 261 11.73 -0.33 34.12
N LEU A 262 10.86 -0.93 34.94
CA LEU A 262 10.78 -0.74 36.38
C LEU A 262 11.86 -1.53 37.17
N GLY A 263 12.70 -2.32 36.48
CA GLY A 263 13.78 -3.11 37.12
C GLY A 263 13.32 -4.45 37.72
N ASN A 264 12.04 -4.82 37.58
CA ASN A 264 11.54 -6.11 38.07
C ASN A 264 11.71 -7.21 37.01
N LEU A 265 12.94 -7.72 36.89
CA LEU A 265 13.31 -8.71 35.88
C LEU A 265 12.56 -10.05 36.01
N GLU A 266 12.10 -10.39 37.19
CA GLU A 266 11.37 -11.64 37.43
C GLU A 266 9.94 -11.58 36.85
N LEU A 267 9.21 -10.52 37.15
CA LEU A 267 7.88 -10.30 36.58
C LEU A 267 7.97 -10.03 35.07
N ALA A 268 8.98 -9.31 34.61
CA ALA A 268 9.23 -9.11 33.20
C ALA A 268 9.35 -10.43 32.45
N GLU A 269 10.23 -11.33 32.90
CA GLU A 269 10.39 -12.65 32.28
C GLU A 269 9.10 -13.47 32.33
N LYS A 270 8.39 -13.45 33.44
CA LYS A 270 7.11 -14.17 33.58
C LYS A 270 6.11 -13.78 32.49
N TYR A 271 5.85 -12.46 32.33
CA TYR A 271 4.91 -11.95 31.35
C TYR A 271 5.39 -12.19 29.91
N LEU A 272 6.67 -11.93 29.63
CA LEU A 272 7.22 -12.13 28.28
C LEU A 272 7.22 -13.60 27.84
N ARG A 273 7.46 -14.54 28.75
CA ARG A 273 7.29 -15.95 28.43
C ARG A 273 5.83 -16.35 28.22
N GLN A 274 4.89 -15.67 28.90
CA GLN A 274 3.47 -15.88 28.66
C GLN A 274 3.10 -15.36 27.27
N ALA A 275 3.52 -14.16 26.91
CA ALA A 275 3.28 -13.57 25.59
C ALA A 275 3.85 -14.45 24.47
N GLN A 276 5.10 -14.90 24.61
CA GLN A 276 5.77 -15.76 23.62
C GLN A 276 5.07 -17.11 23.42
N ARG A 277 4.45 -17.68 24.47
CA ARG A 277 3.67 -18.92 24.31
C ARG A 277 2.37 -18.72 23.55
N LEU A 278 1.77 -17.53 23.65
CA LEU A 278 0.54 -17.19 22.93
C LEU A 278 0.83 -16.84 21.46
N GLN A 279 1.87 -16.06 21.25
CA GLN A 279 2.25 -15.60 19.91
C GLN A 279 3.77 -15.41 19.84
N PRO A 280 4.53 -16.37 19.29
CA PRO A 280 5.98 -16.23 19.12
C PRO A 280 6.29 -15.36 17.89
N ASP A 281 6.42 -14.05 18.10
CA ASP A 281 6.90 -13.13 17.08
C ASP A 281 8.29 -12.55 17.40
N ALA A 282 8.86 -11.78 16.46
CA ALA A 282 10.21 -11.25 16.58
C ALA A 282 10.33 -10.20 17.69
N GLU A 283 9.33 -9.36 17.90
CA GLU A 283 9.35 -8.30 18.92
C GLU A 283 9.24 -8.89 20.32
N ILE A 284 8.24 -9.73 20.58
CA ILE A 284 8.04 -10.43 21.86
C ILE A 284 9.30 -11.27 22.21
N SER A 285 9.83 -11.97 21.22
CA SER A 285 11.05 -12.76 21.42
C SER A 285 12.26 -11.85 21.73
N THR A 286 12.35 -10.69 21.13
CA THR A 286 13.42 -9.73 21.39
C THR A 286 13.36 -9.17 22.81
N HIS A 287 12.18 -8.78 23.28
CA HIS A 287 11.98 -8.31 24.66
C HIS A 287 12.36 -9.40 25.69
N LEU A 288 11.92 -10.65 25.46
CA LEU A 288 12.31 -11.76 26.31
C LEU A 288 13.83 -11.99 26.32
N ALA A 289 14.45 -11.98 25.15
CA ALA A 289 15.91 -12.17 25.05
C ALA A 289 16.68 -11.06 25.77
N GLU A 290 16.23 -9.83 25.69
CA GLU A 290 16.84 -8.71 26.40
C GLU A 290 16.74 -8.86 27.93
N VAL A 291 15.57 -9.26 28.44
CA VAL A 291 15.39 -9.54 29.88
C VAL A 291 16.30 -10.68 30.33
N LEU A 292 16.38 -11.78 29.56
CA LEU A 292 17.28 -12.91 29.85
C LEU A 292 18.75 -12.48 29.83
N TRP A 293 19.14 -11.64 28.89
CA TRP A 293 20.49 -11.08 28.81
C TRP A 293 20.81 -10.25 30.05
N SER A 294 19.88 -9.41 30.47
CA SER A 294 20.01 -8.56 31.68
C SER A 294 20.07 -9.39 32.97
N ARG A 295 19.47 -10.58 32.98
CA ARG A 295 19.56 -11.56 34.08
C ARG A 295 20.84 -12.40 34.04
N GLY A 296 21.76 -12.18 33.10
CA GLY A 296 23.01 -12.93 32.94
C GLY A 296 22.86 -14.29 32.23
N ARG A 297 21.65 -14.64 31.77
CA ARG A 297 21.35 -15.91 31.06
C ARG A 297 21.65 -15.77 29.56
N LYS A 298 22.92 -15.48 29.26
CA LYS A 298 23.34 -15.06 27.91
C LYS A 298 23.15 -16.13 26.85
N ASP A 299 23.41 -17.40 27.13
CA ASP A 299 23.25 -18.48 26.15
C ASP A 299 21.80 -18.70 25.76
N GLU A 300 20.90 -18.60 26.73
CA GLU A 300 19.47 -18.68 26.48
C GLU A 300 18.95 -17.45 25.72
N ALA A 301 19.40 -16.25 26.10
CA ALA A 301 19.08 -15.03 25.40
C ALA A 301 19.50 -15.10 23.90
N GLU A 302 20.71 -15.61 23.62
CA GLU A 302 21.16 -15.79 22.24
C GLU A 302 20.30 -16.79 21.46
N SER A 303 19.85 -17.86 22.10
CA SER A 303 18.92 -18.80 21.46
C SER A 303 17.59 -18.12 21.08
N VAL A 304 17.06 -17.27 21.97
CA VAL A 304 15.82 -16.53 21.72
C VAL A 304 16.03 -15.43 20.66
N PHE A 305 17.17 -14.72 20.66
CA PHE A 305 17.51 -13.79 19.58
C PHE A 305 17.63 -14.46 18.23
N LYS A 306 18.19 -15.69 18.16
CA LYS A 306 18.21 -16.46 16.90
C LYS A 306 16.82 -16.79 16.39
N ALA A 307 15.90 -17.15 17.29
CA ALA A 307 14.50 -17.37 16.93
C ALA A 307 13.83 -16.09 16.41
N ALA A 308 14.05 -14.96 17.09
CA ALA A 308 13.56 -13.65 16.64
C ALA A 308 14.09 -13.28 15.25
N PHE A 309 15.41 -13.46 15.03
CA PHE A 309 16.06 -13.18 13.74
C PHE A 309 15.53 -14.10 12.61
N SER A 310 15.21 -15.36 12.93
CA SER A 310 14.64 -16.30 11.96
C SER A 310 13.20 -15.93 11.59
N ALA A 311 12.44 -15.35 12.53
CA ALA A 311 11.07 -14.92 12.29
C ALA A 311 11.00 -13.63 11.43
N ASP A 312 11.82 -12.64 11.77
CA ASP A 312 11.92 -11.37 11.02
C ASP A 312 13.33 -10.77 11.17
N PRO A 313 14.22 -11.01 10.20
CA PRO A 313 15.60 -10.49 10.25
C PRO A 313 15.72 -8.98 10.09
N LEU A 314 14.64 -8.30 9.66
CA LEU A 314 14.58 -6.86 9.47
C LEU A 314 13.80 -6.14 10.58
N ASN A 315 13.39 -6.86 11.62
CA ASN A 315 12.66 -6.27 12.74
C ASN A 315 13.46 -5.15 13.41
N GLU A 316 12.90 -3.95 13.44
CA GLU A 316 13.59 -2.75 13.95
C GLU A 316 13.93 -2.88 15.46
N VAL A 317 13.03 -3.46 16.26
CA VAL A 317 13.23 -3.66 17.71
C VAL A 317 14.39 -4.61 17.94
N LEU A 318 14.46 -5.73 17.21
CA LEU A 318 15.55 -6.67 17.27
C LEU A 318 16.89 -6.01 16.90
N LEU A 319 16.96 -5.36 15.74
CA LEU A 319 18.20 -4.76 15.26
C LEU A 319 18.71 -3.66 16.20
N ASN A 320 17.83 -2.82 16.73
CA ASN A 320 18.17 -1.78 17.69
C ASN A 320 18.64 -2.37 19.02
N THR A 321 18.00 -3.44 19.50
CA THR A 321 18.38 -4.14 20.73
C THR A 321 19.73 -4.79 20.60
N LEU A 322 19.99 -5.54 19.51
CA LEU A 322 21.31 -6.15 19.25
C LEU A 322 22.42 -5.09 19.22
N LYS A 323 22.18 -3.97 18.52
CA LYS A 323 23.13 -2.84 18.46
C LYS A 323 23.42 -2.28 19.86
N ARG A 324 22.40 -2.03 20.66
CA ARG A 324 22.51 -1.48 22.00
C ARG A 324 23.26 -2.41 22.96
N LEU A 325 23.06 -3.72 22.84
CA LEU A 325 23.74 -4.75 23.63
C LEU A 325 25.13 -5.10 23.11
N GLY A 326 25.57 -4.56 21.97
CA GLY A 326 26.87 -4.86 21.35
C GLY A 326 26.93 -6.27 20.76
N ILE A 327 25.80 -6.85 20.39
CA ILE A 327 25.70 -8.18 19.80
C ILE A 327 25.71 -8.05 18.27
N SER A 328 26.69 -8.68 17.61
CA SER A 328 26.73 -8.71 16.14
C SER A 328 25.55 -9.52 15.59
N PRO A 329 24.82 -9.03 14.57
CA PRO A 329 23.78 -9.80 13.89
C PRO A 329 24.28 -11.15 13.36
N ALA A 330 25.54 -11.27 12.95
CA ALA A 330 26.14 -12.53 12.52
C ALA A 330 26.19 -13.61 13.63
N ARG A 331 26.14 -13.21 14.91
CA ARG A 331 26.12 -14.14 16.07
C ARG A 331 24.74 -14.79 16.25
N VAL A 332 23.69 -14.10 15.85
CA VAL A 332 22.31 -14.55 15.96
C VAL A 332 21.70 -15.03 14.64
N HIS A 333 22.47 -14.94 13.55
CA HIS A 333 22.07 -15.52 12.27
C HIS A 333 22.03 -17.06 12.39
N PRO A 334 20.94 -17.73 12.03
CA PRO A 334 20.91 -19.19 11.96
C PRO A 334 21.95 -19.66 10.93
N ARG A 335 22.75 -20.64 11.32
CA ARG A 335 23.74 -21.25 10.43
C ARG A 335 23.08 -22.26 9.49
#